data_6c1175fbab58b971cd4a86c69b19dcef
#
_entry.id   6c1175fbab58b971cd4a86c69b19dcef
#
_cell.length_a   1.000
_cell.length_b   1.000
_cell.length_c   1.000
_cell.angle_alpha   90.00
_cell.angle_beta   90.00
_cell.angle_gamma   90.00
#
_symmetry.space_group_name_H-M   'P 1'
#
loop_
_entity.id
_entity.type
_entity.pdbx_description
1 polymer ?
#
loop_
_entity_poly.entity_id
_entity_poly.type
_entity_poly.pdbx_seq_one_letter_code
_entity_poly.pdbx_strand_id
1 'polypeptide(L)' 'VNTKNFYIVATTLNEPSLQVKISGPYLTKVAAQADLAAAIDEAMDIDPSAKDYAYSISRVESQQPGIIQHMADSRSTIL' A
#
# COMPACT_ATOMS: atom_id res chain seq x y z
N VAL A 1 -8.71 21.44 2.00
CA VAL A 1 -7.90 21.08 3.16
C VAL A 1 -6.95 19.96 2.79
N ASN A 2 -5.67 20.21 2.93
CA ASN A 2 -4.64 19.23 2.58
C ASN A 2 -4.46 18.27 3.73
N THR A 3 -5.02 17.07 3.60
CA THR A 3 -4.85 16.02 4.57
C THR A 3 -3.69 15.14 4.13
N LYS A 4 -2.69 15.00 4.99
CA LYS A 4 -1.59 14.08 4.72
C LYS A 4 -2.00 12.69 5.14
N ASN A 5 -1.86 11.76 4.23
CA ASN A 5 -2.19 10.36 4.45
C ASN A 5 -0.93 9.52 4.50
N PHE A 6 -1.04 8.39 5.16
CA PHE A 6 0.06 7.43 5.25
C PHE A 6 -0.24 6.25 4.35
N TYR A 7 0.77 5.76 3.68
CA TYR A 7 0.66 4.60 2.78
C TYR A 7 1.74 3.58 3.10
N ILE A 8 1.38 2.33 2.96
CA ILE A 8 2.36 1.25 2.92
C ILE A 8 2.86 1.20 1.48
N VAL A 9 4.15 1.42 1.29
CA VAL A 9 4.77 1.44 -0.03
C VAL A 9 5.81 0.34 -0.14
N ALA A 10 6.03 -0.12 -1.36
CA ALA A 10 7.03 -1.12 -1.66
C ALA A 10 8.03 -0.57 -2.67
N THR A 11 9.29 -0.93 -2.50
CA THR A 11 10.34 -0.66 -3.47
C THR A 11 10.98 -1.97 -3.89
N THR A 12 11.33 -2.08 -5.16
CA THR A 12 12.03 -3.25 -5.66
C THR A 12 13.55 -3.04 -5.56
N LEU A 13 14.29 -4.14 -5.49
CA LEU A 13 15.75 -4.07 -5.45
C LEU A 13 16.33 -3.52 -6.76
N ASN A 14 15.64 -3.75 -7.86
CA ASN A 14 16.08 -3.31 -9.19
C ASN A 14 15.87 -1.81 -9.41
N GLU A 15 14.84 -1.24 -8.79
CA GLU A 15 14.52 0.18 -8.95
C GLU A 15 14.18 0.78 -7.58
N PRO A 16 15.19 1.03 -6.73
CA PRO A 16 14.93 1.53 -5.37
C PRO A 16 14.36 2.95 -5.32
N SER A 17 14.46 3.70 -6.41
CA SER A 17 13.84 5.04 -6.49
C SER A 17 12.34 4.99 -6.79
N LEU A 18 11.82 3.85 -7.24
CA LEU A 18 10.41 3.70 -7.56
C LEU A 18 9.66 3.13 -6.36
N GLN A 19 8.68 3.88 -5.88
CA GLN A 19 7.82 3.45 -4.78
C GLN A 19 6.41 3.20 -5.30
N VAL A 20 5.86 2.05 -4.94
CA VAL A 20 4.49 1.67 -5.30
C VAL A 20 3.64 1.67 -4.05
N LYS A 21 2.52 2.39 -4.09
CA LYS A 21 1.56 2.42 -2.98
C LYS A 21 0.81 1.11 -2.93
N ILE A 22 1.08 0.30 -1.92
CA ILE A 22 0.47 -1.01 -1.77
C ILE A 22 -0.86 -0.92 -1.05
N SER A 23 -0.92 -0.18 0.05
CA SER A 23 -2.12 -0.10 0.89
C SER A 23 -2.25 1.31 1.47
N GLY A 24 -3.47 1.74 1.64
CA GLY A 24 -3.82 3.04 2.17
C GLY A 24 -4.96 3.67 1.41
N PRO A 25 -5.32 4.89 1.72
CA PRO A 25 -4.70 5.78 2.69
C PRO A 25 -5.07 5.45 4.14
N TYR A 26 -4.12 5.66 5.05
CA TYR A 26 -4.32 5.56 6.49
C TYR A 26 -4.25 6.97 7.09
N LEU A 27 -5.05 7.23 8.10
CA LEU A 27 -5.09 8.55 8.74
C LEU A 27 -3.89 8.78 9.66
N THR A 28 -3.31 7.71 10.19
CA THR A 28 -2.18 7.81 11.10
C THR A 28 -1.11 6.78 10.73
N LYS A 29 0.12 7.08 11.16
CA LYS A 29 1.23 6.14 10.99
C LYS A 29 1.01 4.86 11.79
N VAL A 30 0.42 4.98 12.98
CA VAL A 30 0.13 3.83 13.85
C VAL A 30 -0.84 2.88 13.15
N ALA A 31 -1.88 3.41 12.50
CA ALA A 31 -2.83 2.59 11.75
C ALA A 31 -2.14 1.85 10.61
N ALA A 32 -1.24 2.52 9.88
CA ALA A 32 -0.47 1.89 8.81
C ALA A 32 0.45 0.80 9.34
N GLN A 33 1.13 1.05 10.46
CA GLN A 33 2.02 0.06 11.08
C GLN A 33 1.25 -1.16 11.57
N ALA A 34 0.06 -0.96 12.11
CA ALA A 34 -0.76 -2.06 12.60
C ALA A 34 -1.22 -2.98 11.47
N ASP A 35 -1.34 -2.46 10.26
CA ASP A 35 -1.81 -3.22 9.10
C ASP A 35 -0.66 -3.73 8.22
N LEU A 36 0.58 -3.43 8.58
CA LEU A 36 1.73 -3.71 7.70
C LEU A 36 1.87 -5.18 7.36
N ALA A 37 1.81 -6.07 8.36
CA ALA A 37 1.98 -7.51 8.13
C ALA A 37 0.85 -8.06 7.26
N ALA A 38 -0.39 -7.66 7.51
CA ALA A 38 -1.53 -8.09 6.71
C ALA A 38 -1.44 -7.57 5.27
N ALA A 39 -0.98 -6.33 5.10
CA ALA A 39 -0.81 -5.74 3.78
C ALA A 39 0.27 -6.47 2.97
N ILE A 40 1.37 -6.87 3.61
CA ILE A 40 2.43 -7.63 2.95
C ILE A 40 1.90 -9.01 2.52
N ASP A 41 1.16 -9.70 3.38
CA ASP A 41 0.57 -10.99 3.05
C ASP A 41 -0.39 -10.87 1.87
N GLU A 42 -1.22 -9.84 1.86
CA GLU A 42 -2.14 -9.58 0.75
C GLU A 42 -1.38 -9.28 -0.54
N ALA A 43 -0.31 -8.50 -0.46
CA ALA A 43 0.52 -8.18 -1.62
C ALA A 43 1.15 -9.44 -2.22
N MET A 44 1.59 -10.37 -1.37
CA MET A 44 2.16 -11.63 -1.82
C MET A 44 1.13 -12.54 -2.49
N ASP A 45 -0.13 -12.46 -2.08
CA ASP A 45 -1.21 -13.18 -2.74
C ASP A 45 -1.49 -12.64 -4.15
N ILE A 46 -1.32 -11.32 -4.33
CA ILE A 46 -1.49 -10.67 -5.63
C ILE A 46 -0.30 -10.96 -6.54
N ASP A 47 0.93 -10.87 -5.98
CA ASP A 47 2.18 -11.02 -6.71
C ASP A 47 3.18 -11.77 -5.83
N PRO A 48 3.48 -13.04 -6.14
CA PRO A 48 4.41 -13.82 -5.33
C PRO A 48 5.81 -13.21 -5.21
N SER A 49 6.24 -12.37 -6.16
CA SER A 49 7.54 -11.71 -6.07
C SER A 49 7.56 -10.59 -5.02
N ALA A 50 6.40 -10.23 -4.47
CA ALA A 50 6.30 -9.21 -3.44
C ALA A 50 7.06 -9.55 -2.16
N LYS A 51 7.37 -10.82 -1.93
CA LYS A 51 8.21 -11.26 -0.80
C LYS A 51 9.61 -10.63 -0.84
N ASP A 52 10.07 -10.24 -2.03
CA ASP A 52 11.42 -9.68 -2.23
C ASP A 52 11.44 -8.16 -2.22
N TYR A 53 10.28 -7.51 -2.02
CA TYR A 53 10.19 -6.06 -1.97
C TYR A 53 10.57 -5.54 -0.60
N ALA A 54 11.07 -4.30 -0.55
CA ALA A 54 11.26 -3.58 0.69
C ALA A 54 10.01 -2.74 0.98
N TYR A 55 9.44 -2.91 2.17
CA TYR A 55 8.23 -2.22 2.56
C TYR A 55 8.53 -1.12 3.57
N SER A 56 7.83 0.00 3.43
CA SER A 56 7.96 1.12 4.36
C SER A 56 6.64 1.89 4.40
N ILE A 57 6.56 2.84 5.33
CA ILE A 57 5.40 3.71 5.47
C ILE A 57 5.80 5.09 4.99
N SER A 58 5.05 5.62 4.02
CA SER A 58 5.30 6.92 3.45
C SER A 58 4.13 7.86 3.74
N ARG A 59 4.46 9.12 4.06
CA ARG A 59 3.47 10.17 4.31
C ARG A 59 3.39 11.06 3.09
N VAL A 60 2.22 11.10 2.46
CA VAL A 60 2.03 11.88 1.23
C VAL A 60 0.68 12.59 1.25
N GLU A 61 0.58 13.67 0.51
CA GLU A 61 -0.68 14.38 0.28
C GLU A 61 -1.37 13.73 -0.92
N SER A 62 -2.13 12.67 -0.66
CA SER A 62 -2.83 11.94 -1.71
C SER A 62 -4.07 11.29 -1.11
N GLN A 63 -5.10 11.17 -1.92
CA GLN A 63 -6.32 10.45 -1.56
C GLN A 63 -6.55 9.24 -2.45
N GLN A 64 -5.61 8.96 -3.35
CA GLN A 64 -5.73 7.80 -4.22
C GLN A 64 -5.55 6.52 -3.42
N PRO A 65 -6.41 5.50 -3.62
CA PRO A 65 -6.26 4.24 -2.90
C PRO A 65 -5.00 3.50 -3.32
N GLY A 66 -4.47 2.69 -2.41
CA GLY A 66 -3.41 1.75 -2.73
C GLY A 66 -3.94 0.61 -3.59
N ILE A 67 -3.04 -0.28 -4.03
CA ILE A 67 -3.40 -1.39 -4.92
C ILE A 67 -4.43 -2.30 -4.27
N ILE A 68 -4.26 -2.63 -3.00
CA ILE A 68 -5.16 -3.52 -2.27
C ILE A 68 -6.58 -2.95 -2.26
N GLN A 69 -6.73 -1.67 -1.89
CA GLN A 69 -8.04 -1.03 -1.81
C GLN A 69 -8.67 -0.87 -3.18
N HIS A 70 -7.88 -0.55 -4.19
CA HIS A 70 -8.36 -0.42 -5.56
C HIS A 70 -8.94 -1.74 -6.08
N MET A 71 -8.25 -2.84 -5.83
CA MET A 71 -8.72 -4.16 -6.26
C MET A 71 -9.97 -4.58 -5.50
N ALA A 72 -10.06 -4.26 -4.22
CA ALA A 72 -11.25 -4.54 -3.43
C ALA A 72 -12.47 -3.79 -3.96
N ASP A 73 -12.29 -2.51 -4.30
CA ASP A 73 -13.36 -1.69 -4.88
C ASP A 73 -13.80 -2.24 -6.23
N SER A 74 -12.86 -2.67 -7.06
CA SER A 74 -13.18 -3.26 -8.36
C SER A 74 -13.98 -4.54 -8.22
N ARG A 75 -13.65 -5.37 -7.23
CA ARG A 75 -14.40 -6.60 -6.94
C ARG A 75 -15.81 -6.29 -6.44
N SER A 76 -15.97 -5.22 -5.66
CA SER A 76 -17.27 -4.82 -5.14
C SER A 76 -18.21 -4.36 -6.24
N THR A 77 -17.68 -3.73 -7.28
CA THR A 77 -18.50 -3.21 -8.38
C THR A 77 -18.99 -4.28 -9.35
N ILE A 78 -18.41 -5.47 -9.30
CA ILE A 78 -18.82 -6.58 -10.17
C ILE A 78 -20.09 -7.25 -9.67
N LEU A 79 -20.42 -7.05 -8.43
CA LEU A 79 -21.65 -7.60 -7.85
C LEU A 79 -22.85 -6.74 -8.19
#